data_7fabb16a4283c59897435e55760814bf
#
_entry.id   7fabb16a4283c59897435e55760814bf
#
_cell.length_a   1.000
_cell.length_b   1.000
_cell.length_c   1.000
_cell.angle_alpha   90.00
_cell.angle_beta   90.00
_cell.angle_gamma   90.00
#
_symmetry.space_group_name_H-M   'P 1'
#
loop_
_entity.id
_entity.type
_entity.pdbx_description
1 polymer ?
#
loop_
_entity_poly.entity_id
_entity_poly.type
_entity_poly.pdbx_seq_one_letter_code
_entity_poly.pdbx_strand_id
1 'polypeptide(L)'
;MNGEEAIRRAYDAILKHDFELAISWFERAIELEPACAAYHYKLSITYARSNKLAKAIHHAREAVRLDPDDEHYLFHSNHLEARELTMQAERIFEDSDEKLWLAVSFLKKAVELDPLSLEALLLLGVAYSRLNEYHSAVQTVKELLRLDPQHSLGRRLLREYEWKWKQYLNAGNQDSAADTGKDRINDESTD
;
A
#
# COMPACT_ATOMS: atom_id res chain seq x y z
N MET A 1 37.05 -12.08 15.60
CA MET A 1 36.10 -11.28 14.82
C MET A 1 34.92 -11.02 15.74
N ASN A 2 34.52 -9.77 15.92
CA ASN A 2 33.34 -9.36 16.66
C ASN A 2 32.25 -8.89 15.69
N GLY A 3 31.04 -8.55 16.18
CA GLY A 3 29.93 -8.09 15.34
C GLY A 3 30.27 -6.84 14.54
N GLU A 4 30.94 -5.86 15.14
CA GLU A 4 31.33 -4.62 14.47
C GLU A 4 32.27 -4.85 13.27
N GLU A 5 33.21 -5.81 13.39
CA GLU A 5 34.09 -6.16 12.27
C GLU A 5 33.29 -6.78 11.11
N ALA A 6 32.31 -7.64 11.43
CA ALA A 6 31.43 -8.23 10.42
C ALA A 6 30.59 -7.14 9.72
N ILE A 7 30.03 -6.17 10.49
CA ILE A 7 29.31 -5.02 9.93
C ILE A 7 30.17 -4.19 8.98
N ARG A 8 31.43 -3.95 9.33
CA ARG A 8 32.36 -3.20 8.47
C ARG A 8 32.57 -3.91 7.11
N ARG A 9 32.77 -5.23 7.15
CA ARG A 9 32.87 -6.05 5.93
C ARG A 9 31.58 -6.06 5.10
N ALA A 10 30.40 -6.05 5.75
CA ALA A 10 29.12 -5.91 5.06
C ALA A 10 29.03 -4.58 4.30
N TYR A 11 29.43 -3.47 4.91
CA TYR A 11 29.48 -2.18 4.23
C TYR A 11 30.48 -2.14 3.08
N ASP A 12 31.66 -2.74 3.23
CA ASP A 12 32.63 -2.87 2.14
C ASP A 12 32.05 -3.65 0.94
N ALA A 13 31.25 -4.68 1.20
CA ALA A 13 30.54 -5.42 0.17
C ALA A 13 29.45 -4.57 -0.51
N ILE A 14 28.66 -3.79 0.27
CA ILE A 14 27.65 -2.86 -0.27
C ILE A 14 28.31 -1.83 -1.22
N LEU A 15 29.45 -1.27 -0.84
CA LEU A 15 30.18 -0.30 -1.67
C LEU A 15 30.65 -0.92 -3.00
N LYS A 16 30.85 -2.23 -3.03
CA LYS A 16 31.19 -3.01 -4.24
C LYS A 16 29.95 -3.52 -4.99
N HIS A 17 28.74 -3.14 -4.55
CA HIS A 17 27.46 -3.64 -5.06
C HIS A 17 27.26 -5.16 -4.91
N ASP A 18 28.03 -5.81 -4.03
CA ASP A 18 27.87 -7.24 -3.72
C ASP A 18 26.92 -7.42 -2.53
N PHE A 19 25.63 -7.38 -2.84
CA PHE A 19 24.59 -7.50 -1.80
C PHE A 19 24.50 -8.90 -1.19
N GLU A 20 24.85 -9.96 -1.91
CA GLU A 20 24.85 -11.33 -1.37
C GLU A 20 25.97 -11.50 -0.33
N LEU A 21 27.16 -10.99 -0.62
CA LEU A 21 28.23 -10.97 0.34
C LEU A 21 27.92 -10.07 1.54
N ALA A 22 27.27 -8.92 1.31
CA ALA A 22 26.83 -8.06 2.41
C ALA A 22 25.82 -8.76 3.33
N ILE A 23 24.85 -9.48 2.77
CA ILE A 23 23.89 -10.30 3.53
C ILE A 23 24.62 -11.29 4.41
N SER A 24 25.56 -12.07 3.88
CA SER A 24 26.30 -13.07 4.63
C SER A 24 27.09 -12.47 5.81
N TRP A 25 27.64 -11.27 5.65
CA TRP A 25 28.34 -10.58 6.72
C TRP A 25 27.38 -10.01 7.77
N PHE A 26 26.19 -9.51 7.39
CA PHE A 26 25.18 -9.09 8.36
C PHE A 26 24.62 -10.29 9.15
N GLU A 27 24.36 -11.42 8.48
CA GLU A 27 23.95 -12.67 9.14
C GLU A 27 25.03 -13.11 10.16
N ARG A 28 26.31 -13.02 9.78
CA ARG A 28 27.41 -13.31 10.70
C ARG A 28 27.47 -12.36 11.90
N ALA A 29 27.16 -11.09 11.72
CA ALA A 29 27.10 -10.13 12.82
C ALA A 29 25.98 -10.51 13.81
N ILE A 30 24.81 -10.92 13.29
CA ILE A 30 23.67 -11.37 14.12
C ILE A 30 23.99 -12.68 14.87
N GLU A 31 24.72 -13.63 14.24
CA GLU A 31 25.16 -14.83 14.95
C GLU A 31 26.07 -14.51 16.15
N LEU A 32 26.88 -13.46 16.05
CA LEU A 32 27.78 -13.03 17.12
C LEU A 32 27.05 -12.24 18.21
N GLU A 33 26.08 -11.42 17.83
CA GLU A 33 25.32 -10.52 18.71
C GLU A 33 23.80 -10.56 18.36
N PRO A 34 23.09 -11.65 18.73
CA PRO A 34 21.70 -11.85 18.28
C PRO A 34 20.67 -10.82 18.80
N ALA A 35 21.01 -10.14 19.89
CA ALA A 35 20.12 -9.13 20.49
C ALA A 35 20.36 -7.71 19.99
N CYS A 36 21.19 -7.52 18.96
CA CYS A 36 21.46 -6.20 18.41
C CYS A 36 20.41 -5.82 17.36
N ALA A 37 19.39 -5.02 17.74
CA ALA A 37 18.34 -4.55 16.86
C ALA A 37 18.88 -3.88 15.57
N ALA A 38 19.96 -3.08 15.69
CA ALA A 38 20.56 -2.38 14.57
C ALA A 38 21.10 -3.35 13.48
N TYR A 39 21.57 -4.55 13.85
CA TYR A 39 22.04 -5.53 12.86
C TYR A 39 20.87 -6.13 12.06
N HIS A 40 19.76 -6.44 12.72
CA HIS A 40 18.53 -6.89 12.08
C HIS A 40 17.98 -5.82 11.14
N TYR A 41 17.94 -4.56 11.57
CA TYR A 41 17.50 -3.44 10.72
C TYR A 41 18.36 -3.31 9.46
N LYS A 42 19.69 -3.33 9.58
CA LYS A 42 20.61 -3.24 8.42
C LYS A 42 20.46 -4.42 7.46
N LEU A 43 20.32 -5.63 7.99
CA LEU A 43 20.06 -6.83 7.19
C LEU A 43 18.72 -6.73 6.46
N SER A 44 17.68 -6.24 7.12
CA SER A 44 16.37 -6.02 6.51
C SER A 44 16.45 -5.08 5.30
N ILE A 45 17.12 -3.93 5.44
CA ILE A 45 17.35 -3.00 4.32
C ILE A 45 18.07 -3.70 3.16
N THR A 46 19.07 -4.50 3.47
CA THR A 46 19.88 -5.19 2.44
C THR A 46 19.05 -6.25 1.72
N TYR A 47 18.22 -7.01 2.43
CA TYR A 47 17.26 -7.95 1.84
C TYR A 47 16.22 -7.25 0.96
N ALA A 48 15.69 -6.10 1.41
CA ALA A 48 14.73 -5.33 0.62
C ALA A 48 15.32 -4.84 -0.72
N ARG A 49 16.58 -4.38 -0.70
CA ARG A 49 17.32 -4.00 -1.91
C ARG A 49 17.61 -5.19 -2.84
N SER A 50 17.77 -6.39 -2.28
CA SER A 50 17.99 -7.63 -3.04
C SER A 50 16.68 -8.30 -3.47
N ASN A 51 15.55 -7.59 -3.38
CA ASN A 51 14.21 -8.09 -3.72
C ASN A 51 13.78 -9.34 -2.93
N LYS A 52 14.30 -9.53 -1.72
CA LYS A 52 13.98 -10.64 -0.81
C LYS A 52 13.01 -10.16 0.27
N LEU A 53 11.82 -9.67 -0.15
CA LEU A 53 10.88 -8.92 0.69
C LEU A 53 10.48 -9.69 1.97
N ALA A 54 10.14 -10.98 1.87
CA ALA A 54 9.73 -11.78 3.03
C ALA A 54 10.83 -11.86 4.12
N LYS A 55 12.10 -12.01 3.71
CA LYS A 55 13.24 -11.99 4.64
C LYS A 55 13.45 -10.59 5.24
N ALA A 56 13.29 -9.56 4.41
CA ALA A 56 13.37 -8.17 4.87
C ALA A 56 12.35 -7.89 5.98
N ILE A 57 11.08 -8.26 5.78
CA ILE A 57 10.02 -8.11 6.78
C ILE A 57 10.34 -8.88 8.06
N HIS A 58 10.82 -10.12 7.95
CA HIS A 58 11.20 -10.90 9.14
C HIS A 58 12.22 -10.15 10.00
N HIS A 59 13.31 -9.66 9.40
CA HIS A 59 14.35 -8.95 10.14
C HIS A 59 13.93 -7.54 10.58
N ALA A 60 13.04 -6.86 9.84
CA ALA A 60 12.46 -5.60 10.30
C ALA A 60 11.64 -5.79 11.59
N ARG A 61 10.80 -6.82 11.64
CA ARG A 61 10.02 -7.17 12.84
C ARG A 61 10.91 -7.56 14.03
N GLU A 62 12.01 -8.28 13.77
CA GLU A 62 12.98 -8.60 14.82
C GLU A 62 13.66 -7.34 15.37
N ALA A 63 13.99 -6.36 14.53
CA ALA A 63 14.52 -5.09 14.99
C ALA A 63 13.53 -4.35 15.90
N VAL A 64 12.25 -4.26 15.51
CA VAL A 64 11.18 -3.68 16.34
C VAL A 64 10.97 -4.46 17.65
N ARG A 65 11.02 -5.79 17.61
CA ARG A 65 10.87 -6.63 18.80
C ARG A 65 12.00 -6.41 19.83
N LEU A 66 13.22 -6.18 19.34
CA LEU A 66 14.40 -5.97 20.17
C LEU A 66 14.48 -4.54 20.73
N ASP A 67 13.99 -3.58 19.99
CA ASP A 67 13.95 -2.16 20.38
C ASP A 67 12.63 -1.53 19.86
N PRO A 68 11.54 -1.68 20.64
CA PRO A 68 10.21 -1.23 20.23
C PRO A 68 10.03 0.30 20.29
N ASP A 69 10.92 1.02 20.95
CA ASP A 69 10.85 2.47 21.12
C ASP A 69 11.55 3.23 19.97
N ASP A 70 12.30 2.53 19.11
CA ASP A 70 12.94 3.15 17.95
C ASP A 70 11.93 3.32 16.80
N GLU A 71 11.50 4.57 16.58
CA GLU A 71 10.56 4.93 15.52
C GLU A 71 11.07 4.60 14.09
N HIS A 72 12.38 4.58 13.87
CA HIS A 72 12.95 4.24 12.55
C HIS A 72 12.73 2.76 12.22
N TYR A 73 12.87 1.87 13.21
CA TYR A 73 12.60 0.45 13.01
C TYR A 73 11.13 0.19 12.76
N LEU A 74 10.25 0.84 13.51
CA LEU A 74 8.80 0.74 13.33
C LEU A 74 8.38 1.26 11.95
N PHE A 75 8.85 2.45 11.57
CA PHE A 75 8.56 3.03 10.25
C PHE A 75 9.02 2.12 9.10
N HIS A 76 10.24 1.60 9.19
CA HIS A 76 10.77 0.69 8.18
C HIS A 76 9.97 -0.62 8.07
N SER A 77 9.60 -1.21 9.21
CA SER A 77 8.76 -2.43 9.25
C SER A 77 7.41 -2.17 8.60
N ASN A 78 6.73 -1.08 8.96
CA ASN A 78 5.45 -0.69 8.41
C ASN A 78 5.52 -0.45 6.89
N HIS A 79 6.58 0.22 6.42
CA HIS A 79 6.79 0.45 4.99
C HIS A 79 6.94 -0.87 4.21
N LEU A 80 7.70 -1.83 4.73
CA LEU A 80 7.86 -3.14 4.07
C LEU A 80 6.56 -3.96 4.08
N GLU A 81 5.80 -3.92 5.18
CA GLU A 81 4.51 -4.60 5.27
C GLU A 81 3.47 -3.97 4.34
N ALA A 82 3.44 -2.63 4.25
CA ALA A 82 2.59 -1.92 3.29
C ALA A 82 2.91 -2.34 1.84
N ARG A 83 4.19 -2.43 1.50
CA ARG A 83 4.64 -2.91 0.19
C ARG A 83 4.19 -4.35 -0.09
N GLU A 84 4.29 -5.25 0.89
CA GLU A 84 3.81 -6.63 0.72
C GLU A 84 2.30 -6.69 0.47
N LEU A 85 1.50 -5.92 1.23
CA LEU A 85 0.06 -5.84 1.05
C LEU A 85 -0.31 -5.26 -0.32
N THR A 86 0.42 -4.24 -0.78
CA THR A 86 0.24 -3.66 -2.12
C THR A 86 0.49 -4.70 -3.21
N MET A 87 1.58 -5.45 -3.13
CA MET A 87 1.89 -6.55 -4.06
C MET A 87 0.84 -7.68 -4.02
N GLN A 88 0.26 -7.99 -2.86
CA GLN A 88 -0.83 -8.95 -2.75
C GLN A 88 -2.09 -8.45 -3.44
N ALA A 89 -2.41 -7.16 -3.29
CA ALA A 89 -3.53 -6.54 -3.99
C ALA A 89 -3.32 -6.54 -5.51
N GLU A 90 -2.12 -6.24 -6.02
CA GLU A 90 -1.81 -6.29 -7.45
C GLU A 90 -2.09 -7.66 -8.07
N ARG A 91 -1.68 -8.73 -7.39
CA ARG A 91 -1.97 -10.10 -7.86
C ARG A 91 -3.47 -10.38 -7.99
N ILE A 92 -4.29 -9.80 -7.09
CA ILE A 92 -5.74 -9.93 -7.16
C ILE A 92 -6.30 -9.20 -8.39
N PHE A 93 -5.76 -8.03 -8.75
CA PHE A 93 -6.15 -7.31 -9.96
C PHE A 93 -5.92 -8.10 -11.25
N GLU A 94 -4.90 -8.95 -11.27
CA GLU A 94 -4.56 -9.81 -12.41
C GLU A 94 -5.46 -11.06 -12.49
N ASP A 95 -5.96 -11.54 -11.35
CA ASP A 95 -6.67 -12.82 -11.24
C ASP A 95 -8.17 -12.69 -11.56
N SER A 96 -8.90 -11.84 -10.88
CA SER A 96 -10.35 -11.64 -11.15
C SER A 96 -10.97 -10.41 -10.48
N ASP A 97 -12.01 -9.83 -11.11
CA ASP A 97 -12.80 -8.74 -10.55
C ASP A 97 -13.63 -9.14 -9.32
N GLU A 98 -13.95 -10.44 -9.20
CA GLU A 98 -14.77 -10.96 -8.10
C GLU A 98 -14.14 -10.75 -6.72
N LYS A 99 -12.80 -10.62 -6.66
CA LYS A 99 -12.04 -10.45 -5.42
C LYS A 99 -11.57 -9.01 -5.16
N LEU A 100 -12.05 -8.04 -5.94
CA LEU A 100 -11.59 -6.65 -5.80
C LEU A 100 -11.82 -6.05 -4.40
N TRP A 101 -12.88 -6.46 -3.70
CA TRP A 101 -13.12 -6.04 -2.32
C TRP A 101 -11.99 -6.47 -1.37
N LEU A 102 -11.34 -7.63 -1.65
CA LEU A 102 -10.18 -8.11 -0.90
C LEU A 102 -8.95 -7.26 -1.21
N ALA A 103 -8.74 -6.88 -2.48
CA ALA A 103 -7.70 -5.93 -2.86
C ALA A 103 -7.87 -4.58 -2.15
N VAL A 104 -9.11 -4.06 -2.07
CA VAL A 104 -9.41 -2.84 -1.29
C VAL A 104 -9.01 -3.02 0.18
N SER A 105 -9.31 -4.16 0.80
CA SER A 105 -8.94 -4.43 2.19
C SER A 105 -7.42 -4.38 2.40
N PHE A 106 -6.64 -5.02 1.53
CA PHE A 106 -5.18 -5.00 1.60
C PHE A 106 -4.61 -3.59 1.38
N LEU A 107 -5.13 -2.86 0.39
CA LEU A 107 -4.66 -1.51 0.08
C LEU A 107 -5.02 -0.49 1.15
N LYS A 108 -6.19 -0.60 1.76
CA LYS A 108 -6.54 0.21 2.95
C LYS A 108 -5.55 -0.01 4.07
N LYS A 109 -5.23 -1.28 4.37
CA LYS A 109 -4.24 -1.60 5.39
C LYS A 109 -2.84 -1.11 5.01
N ALA A 110 -2.46 -1.20 3.73
CA ALA A 110 -1.19 -0.67 3.25
C ALA A 110 -1.09 0.86 3.45
N VAL A 111 -2.15 1.61 3.13
CA VAL A 111 -2.21 3.07 3.36
C VAL A 111 -2.23 3.44 4.85
N GLU A 112 -2.83 2.62 5.72
CA GLU A 112 -2.74 2.81 7.17
C GLU A 112 -1.30 2.66 7.69
N LEU A 113 -0.54 1.68 7.17
CA LEU A 113 0.84 1.41 7.56
C LEU A 113 1.84 2.41 6.96
N ASP A 114 1.61 2.81 5.71
CA ASP A 114 2.41 3.79 4.99
C ASP A 114 1.52 4.81 4.25
N PRO A 115 1.10 5.88 4.93
CA PRO A 115 0.23 6.90 4.34
C PRO A 115 0.88 7.69 3.20
N LEU A 116 2.19 7.56 2.99
CA LEU A 116 2.94 8.23 1.92
C LEU A 116 3.11 7.36 0.67
N SER A 117 2.62 6.13 0.68
CA SER A 117 2.71 5.21 -0.47
C SER A 117 1.80 5.67 -1.62
N LEU A 118 2.39 6.36 -2.60
CA LEU A 118 1.69 6.77 -3.81
C LEU A 118 1.13 5.58 -4.60
N GLU A 119 1.85 4.46 -4.61
CA GLU A 119 1.45 3.22 -5.27
C GLU A 119 0.21 2.61 -4.63
N ALA A 120 0.17 2.47 -3.30
CA ALA A 120 -0.99 1.96 -2.58
C ALA A 120 -2.22 2.86 -2.78
N LEU A 121 -2.07 4.19 -2.69
CA LEU A 121 -3.13 5.15 -2.96
C LEU A 121 -3.64 5.08 -4.39
N LEU A 122 -2.74 4.97 -5.37
CA LEU A 122 -3.13 4.85 -6.78
C LEU A 122 -3.98 3.60 -7.03
N LEU A 123 -3.49 2.45 -6.57
CA LEU A 123 -4.17 1.17 -6.72
C LEU A 123 -5.51 1.13 -5.97
N LEU A 124 -5.58 1.73 -4.77
CA LEU A 124 -6.82 1.85 -4.01
C LEU A 124 -7.87 2.67 -4.76
N GLY A 125 -7.46 3.79 -5.37
CA GLY A 125 -8.35 4.59 -6.20
C GLY A 125 -8.86 3.81 -7.42
N VAL A 126 -8.00 3.02 -8.08
CA VAL A 126 -8.38 2.13 -9.19
C VAL A 126 -9.35 1.04 -8.71
N ALA A 127 -9.07 0.40 -7.58
CA ALA A 127 -9.94 -0.64 -7.00
C ALA A 127 -11.35 -0.11 -6.73
N TYR A 128 -11.46 1.04 -6.07
CA TYR A 128 -12.75 1.68 -5.81
C TYR A 128 -13.50 2.01 -7.11
N SER A 129 -12.82 2.53 -8.14
CA SER A 129 -13.46 2.83 -9.42
C SER A 129 -13.98 1.57 -10.12
N ARG A 130 -13.28 0.43 -10.04
CA ARG A 130 -13.74 -0.86 -10.60
C ARG A 130 -14.94 -1.44 -9.84
N LEU A 131 -15.07 -1.11 -8.54
CA LEU A 131 -16.23 -1.47 -7.71
C LEU A 131 -17.39 -0.47 -7.83
N ASN A 132 -17.31 0.52 -8.73
CA ASN A 132 -18.25 1.63 -8.88
C ASN A 132 -18.38 2.54 -7.63
N GLU A 133 -17.43 2.44 -6.71
CA GLU A 133 -17.31 3.29 -5.51
C GLU A 133 -16.65 4.63 -5.90
N TYR A 134 -17.27 5.37 -6.82
CA TYR A 134 -16.65 6.55 -7.45
C TYR A 134 -16.32 7.67 -6.49
N HIS A 135 -17.12 7.86 -5.44
CA HIS A 135 -16.84 8.85 -4.40
C HIS A 135 -15.52 8.53 -3.69
N SER A 136 -15.35 7.27 -3.25
CA SER A 136 -14.13 6.78 -2.58
C SER A 136 -12.92 6.85 -3.50
N ALA A 137 -13.09 6.52 -4.79
CA ALA A 137 -12.05 6.64 -5.81
C ALA A 137 -11.55 8.09 -5.95
N VAL A 138 -12.48 9.06 -6.05
CA VAL A 138 -12.15 10.49 -6.13
C VAL A 138 -11.39 10.97 -4.88
N GLN A 139 -11.83 10.61 -3.68
CA GLN A 139 -11.19 11.02 -2.44
C GLN A 139 -9.76 10.46 -2.34
N THR A 140 -9.58 9.18 -2.66
CA THR A 140 -8.26 8.52 -2.62
C THR A 140 -7.28 9.16 -3.61
N VAL A 141 -7.72 9.44 -4.84
CA VAL A 141 -6.85 10.09 -5.84
C VAL A 141 -6.55 11.55 -5.47
N LYS A 142 -7.47 12.27 -4.81
CA LYS A 142 -7.17 13.59 -4.25
C LYS A 142 -6.10 13.54 -3.16
N GLU A 143 -6.12 12.51 -2.34
CA GLU A 143 -5.07 12.29 -1.33
C GLU A 143 -3.70 12.03 -1.98
N LEU A 144 -3.64 11.17 -2.99
CA LEU A 144 -2.44 10.97 -3.80
C LEU A 144 -1.92 12.30 -4.37
N LEU A 145 -2.79 13.12 -4.95
CA LEU A 145 -2.41 14.40 -5.55
C LEU A 145 -2.03 15.47 -4.53
N ARG A 146 -2.42 15.31 -3.27
CA ARG A 146 -1.93 16.16 -2.17
C ARG A 146 -0.47 15.84 -1.85
N LEU A 147 -0.05 14.57 -1.97
CA LEU A 147 1.34 14.15 -1.77
C LEU A 147 2.21 14.46 -2.99
N ASP A 148 1.72 14.17 -4.20
CA ASP A 148 2.36 14.50 -5.46
C ASP A 148 1.40 15.24 -6.42
N PRO A 149 1.36 16.59 -6.36
CA PRO A 149 0.50 17.39 -7.23
C PRO A 149 0.82 17.26 -8.72
N GLN A 150 2.01 16.78 -9.08
CA GLN A 150 2.43 16.62 -10.47
C GLN A 150 2.21 15.20 -11.02
N HIS A 151 1.65 14.29 -10.22
CA HIS A 151 1.42 12.91 -10.63
C HIS A 151 0.48 12.83 -11.83
N SER A 152 1.04 12.61 -13.02
CA SER A 152 0.33 12.72 -14.30
C SER A 152 -0.87 11.75 -14.41
N LEU A 153 -0.67 10.49 -14.02
CA LEU A 153 -1.72 9.46 -14.01
C LEU A 153 -2.81 9.81 -13.00
N GLY A 154 -2.45 10.26 -11.79
CA GLY A 154 -3.41 10.68 -10.76
C GLY A 154 -4.33 11.79 -11.26
N ARG A 155 -3.79 12.84 -11.91
CA ARG A 155 -4.60 13.91 -12.49
C ARG A 155 -5.55 13.42 -13.59
N ARG A 156 -5.13 12.47 -14.41
CA ARG A 156 -5.99 11.85 -15.44
C ARG A 156 -7.12 11.07 -14.80
N LEU A 157 -6.80 10.20 -13.82
CA LEU A 157 -7.77 9.38 -13.11
C LEU A 157 -8.77 10.22 -12.33
N LEU A 158 -8.33 11.31 -11.69
CA LEU A 158 -9.24 12.21 -10.97
C LEU A 158 -10.34 12.75 -11.91
N ARG A 159 -9.98 13.27 -13.08
CA ARG A 159 -10.96 13.76 -14.06
C ARG A 159 -11.94 12.67 -14.52
N GLU A 160 -11.41 11.47 -14.77
CA GLU A 160 -12.22 10.32 -15.17
C GLU A 160 -13.21 9.94 -14.08
N TYR A 161 -12.74 9.82 -12.81
CA TYR A 161 -13.58 9.38 -11.70
C TYR A 161 -14.60 10.45 -11.28
N GLU A 162 -14.27 11.73 -11.34
CA GLU A 162 -15.23 12.82 -11.13
C GLU A 162 -16.33 12.82 -12.21
N TRP A 163 -15.99 12.51 -13.45
CA TRP A 163 -16.97 12.36 -14.53
C TRP A 163 -17.88 11.14 -14.27
N LYS A 164 -17.33 9.97 -13.96
CA LYS A 164 -18.10 8.76 -13.64
C LYS A 164 -19.03 8.99 -12.45
N TRP A 165 -18.54 9.65 -11.42
CA TRP A 165 -19.35 9.98 -10.24
C TRP A 165 -20.53 10.88 -10.58
N LYS A 166 -20.35 11.90 -11.40
CA LYS A 166 -21.46 12.75 -11.88
C LYS A 166 -22.50 11.96 -12.66
N GLN A 167 -22.06 11.06 -13.55
CA GLN A 167 -22.99 10.20 -14.31
C GLN A 167 -23.80 9.29 -13.38
N TYR A 168 -23.13 8.69 -12.41
CA TYR A 168 -23.78 7.83 -11.41
C TYR A 168 -24.87 8.58 -10.59
N LEU A 169 -24.57 9.78 -10.14
CA LEU A 169 -25.54 10.63 -9.43
C LEU A 169 -26.75 11.02 -10.29
N ASN A 170 -26.51 11.34 -11.57
CA ASN A 170 -27.58 11.72 -12.50
C ASN A 170 -28.52 10.54 -12.79
N ALA A 171 -27.99 9.32 -12.95
CA ALA A 171 -28.78 8.10 -13.14
C ALA A 171 -29.67 7.81 -11.92
N GLY A 172 -29.13 7.87 -10.71
CA GLY A 172 -29.90 7.67 -9.47
C GLY A 172 -31.01 8.68 -9.25
N ASN A 173 -30.83 9.94 -9.69
CA ASN A 173 -31.87 10.97 -9.61
C ASN A 173 -33.00 10.75 -10.63
N GLN A 174 -32.74 10.15 -11.79
CA GLN A 174 -33.77 9.84 -12.80
C GLN A 174 -34.67 8.69 -12.35
N ASP A 175 -34.10 7.65 -11.75
CA ASP A 175 -34.89 6.51 -11.21
C ASP A 175 -35.81 6.94 -10.05
N SER A 176 -35.32 7.81 -9.17
CA SER A 176 -36.11 8.33 -8.06
C SER A 176 -37.24 9.29 -8.51
N ALA A 177 -37.04 10.03 -9.60
CA ALA A 177 -38.08 10.89 -10.18
C ALA A 177 -39.18 10.09 -10.94
N ALA A 178 -38.81 8.92 -11.50
CA ALA A 178 -39.77 8.03 -12.18
C ALA A 178 -40.66 7.27 -11.20
N ASP A 179 -40.18 6.96 -9.99
CA ASP A 179 -40.96 6.25 -8.96
C ASP A 179 -41.97 7.15 -8.26
N THR A 180 -41.67 8.44 -8.05
CA THR A 180 -42.59 9.43 -7.48
C THR A 180 -43.72 9.84 -8.44
N GLY A 181 -43.59 9.54 -9.73
CA GLY A 181 -44.62 9.79 -10.76
C GLY A 181 -45.74 8.73 -10.82
N LYS A 182 -45.47 7.49 -10.35
CA LYS A 182 -46.44 6.39 -10.39
C LYS A 182 -47.50 6.42 -9.29
N ASP A 183 -47.22 7.03 -8.16
CA ASP A 183 -48.15 7.09 -7.03
C ASP A 183 -49.21 8.20 -7.19
N ARG A 184 -49.11 9.09 -8.20
CA ARG A 184 -50.04 10.19 -8.40
C ARG A 184 -51.20 9.90 -9.39
N ILE A 185 -51.20 8.73 -10.07
CA ILE A 185 -52.20 8.44 -11.12
C ILE A 185 -53.38 7.58 -10.61
N ASN A 186 -53.37 7.06 -9.39
CA ASN A 186 -54.40 6.14 -8.87
C ASN A 186 -55.44 6.76 -7.96
N ASP A 187 -55.51 8.09 -7.78
CA ASP A 187 -56.45 8.73 -6.85
C ASP A 187 -57.56 9.59 -7.50
N GLU A 188 -57.73 9.52 -8.84
CA GLU A 188 -58.84 10.23 -9.55
C GLU A 188 -59.71 9.27 -10.37
N SER A 189 -60.37 8.29 -9.71
CA SER A 189 -61.51 7.62 -10.33
C SER A 189 -62.35 6.88 -9.26
N THR A 190 -63.04 7.64 -8.42
CA THR A 190 -64.28 7.22 -7.77
C THR A 190 -65.13 8.46 -7.42
N ASP A 191 -66.03 8.82 -8.36
CA ASP A 191 -67.34 9.36 -8.12
C ASP A 191 -68.23 9.07 -9.33
#